data_4a1bec2e1b1c05ac93cddbda5e30185d
#
_entry.id   4a1bec2e1b1c05ac93cddbda5e30185d
#
_cell.length_a   1.000
_cell.length_b   1.000
_cell.length_c   1.000
_cell.angle_alpha   90.00
_cell.angle_beta   90.00
_cell.angle_gamma   90.00
#
_symmetry.space_group_name_H-M   'P 1'
#
loop_
_entity.id
_entity.type
_entity.pdbx_description
1 polymer ?
#
loop_
_entity_poly.entity_id
_entity_poly.type
_entity_poly.pdbx_seq_one_letter_code
_entity_poly.pdbx_strand_id
1 'polypeptide(L)'
;GWQGCEVNTSYAACASGSQALAAARNKILAGACDVAVVIGADTTPKGFLAPAGGYRPEDPDWVRFYLGITNPTYFALYARRRMDVYGDTLEDFAAVKVKNSLIGSKNPRARYRKCFTAEDVAASAMVADPLRLMDICATSDGGAALILCSAEYARRIGKADAPRIAAISTVTPSFASAVVEMPDIATDSAAAAGIEAHSFRAALPVKAYEEAGIGPEDVDLAEVYDLSTALELDWIEDLQLTPRGEAAHYLRRGDTAVGGKIPVNPSGGLACFGEAVPAQALAQVCELVWQLRGECGDRQVQGARVGITANQGLFGHGSSVIIKR
;
A
#
# COMPACT_ATOMS: atom_id res chain seq x y z
N GLY A 1 22.15 10.99 22.99
CA GLY A 1 22.31 10.58 21.67
C GLY A 1 22.53 9.10 21.44
N TRP A 2 22.37 8.73 20.22
CA TRP A 2 22.64 7.38 19.74
C TRP A 2 24.09 7.34 19.30
N GLN A 3 24.96 6.85 20.19
CA GLN A 3 26.37 6.71 19.90
C GLN A 3 26.72 5.23 19.72
N GLY A 4 27.51 4.93 18.69
CA GLY A 4 27.95 3.58 18.41
C GLY A 4 26.92 2.68 17.72
N CYS A 5 25.78 3.23 17.29
CA CYS A 5 24.80 2.49 16.50
C CYS A 5 25.24 2.42 15.03
N GLU A 6 25.12 1.26 14.42
CA GLU A 6 25.22 1.12 12.97
C GLU A 6 24.00 1.76 12.31
N VAL A 7 24.24 2.56 11.28
CA VAL A 7 23.17 3.20 10.49
C VAL A 7 23.24 2.69 9.06
N ASN A 8 22.10 2.21 8.55
CA ASN A 8 21.94 1.79 7.15
C ASN A 8 20.79 2.55 6.53
N THR A 9 20.94 2.91 5.27
CA THR A 9 19.88 3.54 4.48
C THR A 9 19.42 2.60 3.38
N SER A 10 18.11 2.60 3.12
CA SER A 10 17.49 1.83 2.04
C SER A 10 16.67 2.78 1.18
N TYR A 11 16.65 2.54 -0.11
CA TYR A 11 15.81 3.28 -1.04
C TYR A 11 15.14 2.35 -2.03
N ALA A 12 13.83 2.41 -2.09
CA ALA A 12 12.96 1.71 -3.03
C ALA A 12 11.68 2.53 -3.28
N ALA A 13 11.83 3.86 -3.38
CA ALA A 13 10.72 4.81 -3.42
C ALA A 13 9.71 4.51 -2.28
N CYS A 14 8.42 4.39 -2.58
CA CYS A 14 7.39 4.18 -1.56
C CYS A 14 7.49 2.83 -0.82
N ALA A 15 8.22 1.85 -1.37
CA ALA A 15 8.54 0.59 -0.70
C ALA A 15 9.81 0.66 0.19
N SER A 16 10.46 1.83 0.31
CA SER A 16 11.71 1.99 1.08
C SER A 16 11.58 1.52 2.53
N GLY A 17 10.44 1.81 3.17
CA GLY A 17 10.18 1.39 4.55
C GLY A 17 10.21 -0.13 4.73
N SER A 18 9.61 -0.88 3.82
CA SER A 18 9.62 -2.35 3.86
C SER A 18 11.02 -2.92 3.56
N GLN A 19 11.79 -2.29 2.67
CA GLN A 19 13.17 -2.69 2.42
C GLN A 19 14.05 -2.49 3.67
N ALA A 20 13.89 -1.35 4.35
CA ALA A 20 14.58 -1.08 5.60
C ALA A 20 14.16 -2.07 6.70
N LEU A 21 12.86 -2.41 6.75
CA LEU A 21 12.31 -3.40 7.68
C LEU A 21 12.92 -4.80 7.43
N ALA A 22 13.02 -5.22 6.16
CA ALA A 22 13.65 -6.47 5.77
C ALA A 22 15.12 -6.52 6.16
N ALA A 23 15.87 -5.44 5.90
CA ALA A 23 17.28 -5.33 6.29
C ALA A 23 17.47 -5.43 7.80
N ALA A 24 16.66 -4.74 8.59
CA ALA A 24 16.70 -4.79 10.06
C ALA A 24 16.36 -6.19 10.59
N ARG A 25 15.30 -6.82 10.06
CA ARG A 25 14.94 -8.21 10.40
C ARG A 25 16.07 -9.17 10.12
N ASN A 26 16.70 -9.09 8.95
CA ASN A 26 17.80 -9.97 8.56
C ASN A 26 19.02 -9.83 9.49
N LYS A 27 19.33 -8.61 9.96
CA LYS A 27 20.41 -8.40 10.96
C LYS A 27 20.10 -9.04 12.30
N ILE A 28 18.85 -8.96 12.76
CA ILE A 28 18.40 -9.61 13.99
C ILE A 28 18.47 -11.13 13.84
N LEU A 29 17.99 -11.68 12.72
CA LEU A 29 18.02 -13.12 12.44
C LEU A 29 19.46 -13.66 12.32
N ALA A 30 20.37 -12.86 11.79
CA ALA A 30 21.79 -13.20 11.71
C ALA A 30 22.53 -13.05 13.05
N GLY A 31 21.87 -12.60 14.12
CA GLY A 31 22.48 -12.36 15.42
C GLY A 31 23.43 -11.16 15.46
N ALA A 32 23.37 -10.27 14.47
CA ALA A 32 24.21 -9.06 14.43
C ALA A 32 23.77 -7.99 15.44
N CYS A 33 22.49 -7.99 15.80
CA CYS A 33 21.93 -7.15 16.86
C CYS A 33 20.67 -7.77 17.43
N ASP A 34 20.32 -7.42 18.68
CA ASP A 34 19.09 -7.84 19.33
C ASP A 34 17.93 -6.87 19.11
N VAL A 35 18.24 -5.61 18.85
CA VAL A 35 17.27 -4.53 18.69
C VAL A 35 17.64 -3.66 17.50
N ALA A 36 16.68 -3.34 16.69
CA ALA A 36 16.81 -2.41 15.57
C ALA A 36 15.65 -1.41 15.56
N VAL A 37 15.93 -0.17 15.17
CA VAL A 37 14.93 0.85 14.90
C VAL A 37 14.89 1.08 13.41
N VAL A 38 13.69 1.04 12.84
CA VAL A 38 13.43 1.35 11.43
C VAL A 38 12.63 2.64 11.37
N ILE A 39 13.10 3.61 10.61
CA ILE A 39 12.49 4.93 10.48
C ILE A 39 12.32 5.24 9.00
N GLY A 40 11.13 5.70 8.63
CA GLY A 40 10.83 6.33 7.35
C GLY A 40 10.21 7.71 7.59
N ALA A 41 10.74 8.72 6.94
CA ALA A 41 10.21 10.07 7.03
C ALA A 41 10.43 10.81 5.72
N ASP A 42 9.47 11.65 5.35
CA ASP A 42 9.56 12.48 4.15
C ASP A 42 8.89 13.82 4.35
N THR A 43 9.40 14.80 3.62
CA THR A 43 8.73 16.08 3.39
C THR A 43 8.51 16.20 1.88
N THR A 44 7.27 16.10 1.46
CA THR A 44 6.94 16.05 0.04
C THR A 44 6.73 17.45 -0.52
N PRO A 45 7.57 17.93 -1.43
CA PRO A 45 7.42 19.26 -2.02
C PRO A 45 6.12 19.37 -2.81
N LYS A 46 5.58 20.58 -2.91
CA LYS A 46 4.46 20.86 -3.82
C LYS A 46 4.87 20.51 -5.25
N GLY A 47 3.99 19.86 -5.99
CA GLY A 47 4.26 19.43 -7.36
C GLY A 47 5.01 18.10 -7.48
N PHE A 48 5.06 17.29 -6.44
CA PHE A 48 5.67 15.95 -6.48
C PHE A 48 5.17 15.07 -7.64
N LEU A 49 3.92 15.24 -8.04
CA LEU A 49 3.34 14.53 -9.20
C LEU A 49 3.61 15.22 -10.54
N ALA A 50 4.20 16.41 -10.52
CA ALA A 50 4.64 17.17 -11.67
C ALA A 50 5.89 18.00 -11.30
N PRO A 51 6.87 18.16 -12.18
CA PRO A 51 8.09 18.87 -11.84
C PRO A 51 7.80 20.32 -11.45
N ALA A 52 8.27 20.70 -10.27
CA ALA A 52 8.23 22.10 -9.85
C ALA A 52 9.26 22.89 -10.67
N GLY A 53 8.81 23.86 -11.48
CA GLY A 53 9.70 24.66 -12.31
C GLY A 53 9.73 24.28 -13.80
N GLY A 54 8.84 23.37 -14.22
CA GLY A 54 8.68 22.96 -15.61
C GLY A 54 9.62 21.84 -16.04
N TYR A 55 9.46 21.43 -17.28
CA TYR A 55 10.24 20.35 -17.88
C TYR A 55 11.55 20.87 -18.43
N ARG A 56 12.63 20.15 -18.19
CA ARG A 56 13.93 20.42 -18.76
C ARG A 56 14.37 19.23 -19.60
N PRO A 57 14.93 19.45 -20.82
CA PRO A 57 15.38 18.35 -21.67
C PRO A 57 16.43 17.44 -21.03
N GLU A 58 17.20 17.97 -20.08
CA GLU A 58 18.22 17.25 -19.31
C GLU A 58 17.66 16.40 -18.18
N ASP A 59 16.40 16.61 -17.79
CA ASP A 59 15.77 15.79 -16.75
C ASP A 59 15.48 14.39 -17.31
N PRO A 60 15.87 13.31 -16.63
CA PRO A 60 15.65 11.94 -17.11
C PRO A 60 14.18 11.62 -17.43
N ASP A 61 13.27 12.25 -16.69
CA ASP A 61 11.83 12.02 -16.80
C ASP A 61 11.09 13.03 -17.69
N TRP A 62 11.80 14.00 -18.33
CA TRP A 62 11.13 15.06 -19.06
C TRP A 62 10.21 14.56 -20.17
N VAL A 63 10.62 13.49 -20.89
CA VAL A 63 9.80 12.89 -21.95
C VAL A 63 8.48 12.35 -21.40
N ARG A 64 8.55 11.65 -20.27
CA ARG A 64 7.39 11.10 -19.59
C ARG A 64 6.41 12.20 -19.21
N PHE A 65 6.89 13.26 -18.57
CA PHE A 65 6.04 14.38 -18.19
C PHE A 65 5.53 15.17 -19.40
N TYR A 66 6.39 15.37 -20.41
CA TYR A 66 6.01 16.06 -21.65
C TYR A 66 4.89 15.33 -22.39
N LEU A 67 4.90 14.02 -22.39
CA LEU A 67 3.84 13.20 -22.98
C LEU A 67 2.60 13.06 -22.05
N GLY A 68 2.61 13.70 -20.88
CA GLY A 68 1.50 13.63 -19.93
C GLY A 68 1.39 12.32 -19.17
N ILE A 69 2.41 11.47 -19.20
CA ILE A 69 2.44 10.20 -18.45
C ILE A 69 2.86 10.49 -17.01
N THR A 70 1.93 11.04 -16.25
CA THR A 70 2.09 11.29 -14.82
C THR A 70 1.50 10.14 -14.00
N ASN A 71 1.76 10.12 -12.69
CA ASN A 71 1.15 9.11 -11.80
C ASN A 71 -0.38 9.08 -11.88
N PRO A 72 -1.10 10.21 -11.88
CA PRO A 72 -2.56 10.19 -12.07
C PRO A 72 -3.00 9.55 -13.39
N THR A 73 -2.28 9.78 -14.49
CA THR A 73 -2.58 9.14 -15.78
C THR A 73 -2.41 7.63 -15.70
N TYR A 74 -1.32 7.19 -15.05
CA TYR A 74 -1.07 5.77 -14.79
C TYR A 74 -2.19 5.13 -13.96
N PHE A 75 -2.65 5.79 -12.89
CA PHE A 75 -3.77 5.30 -12.08
C PHE A 75 -5.08 5.23 -12.89
N ALA A 76 -5.29 6.19 -13.79
CA ALA A 76 -6.46 6.22 -14.66
C ALA A 76 -6.50 5.04 -15.64
N LEU A 77 -5.35 4.55 -16.12
CA LEU A 77 -5.28 3.35 -16.94
C LEU A 77 -5.77 2.11 -16.18
N TYR A 78 -5.41 1.96 -14.90
CA TYR A 78 -5.95 0.89 -14.05
C TYR A 78 -7.46 1.02 -13.88
N ALA A 79 -7.96 2.23 -13.62
CA ALA A 79 -9.39 2.46 -13.47
C ALA A 79 -10.14 2.12 -14.76
N ARG A 80 -9.66 2.54 -15.93
CA ARG A 80 -10.24 2.19 -17.24
C ARG A 80 -10.24 0.69 -17.47
N ARG A 81 -9.12 0.02 -17.24
CA ARG A 81 -9.08 -1.43 -17.36
C ARG A 81 -10.11 -2.11 -16.49
N ARG A 82 -10.28 -1.69 -15.23
CA ARG A 82 -11.29 -2.27 -14.34
C ARG A 82 -12.70 -2.05 -14.87
N MET A 83 -12.99 -0.86 -15.40
CA MET A 83 -14.29 -0.57 -16.02
C MET A 83 -14.54 -1.46 -17.25
N ASP A 84 -13.55 -1.62 -18.10
CA ASP A 84 -13.67 -2.36 -19.36
C ASP A 84 -13.72 -3.88 -19.17
N VAL A 85 -12.92 -4.42 -18.24
CA VAL A 85 -12.76 -5.87 -18.03
C VAL A 85 -13.73 -6.42 -17.00
N TYR A 86 -13.96 -5.68 -15.91
CA TYR A 86 -14.74 -6.16 -14.76
C TYR A 86 -16.09 -5.46 -14.60
N GLY A 87 -16.33 -4.37 -15.34
CA GLY A 87 -17.55 -3.60 -15.25
C GLY A 87 -17.64 -2.73 -13.99
N ASP A 88 -16.51 -2.43 -13.35
CA ASP A 88 -16.48 -1.49 -12.23
C ASP A 88 -16.96 -0.10 -12.69
N THR A 89 -17.56 0.64 -11.78
CA THR A 89 -18.19 1.93 -12.08
C THR A 89 -17.52 3.08 -11.33
N LEU A 90 -17.83 4.31 -11.70
CA LEU A 90 -17.38 5.50 -10.98
C LEU A 90 -17.90 5.52 -9.53
N GLU A 91 -19.09 4.97 -9.33
CA GLU A 91 -19.70 4.82 -8.01
C GLU A 91 -18.91 3.86 -7.13
N ASP A 92 -18.33 2.81 -7.70
CA ASP A 92 -17.45 1.88 -6.96
C ASP A 92 -16.19 2.58 -6.50
N PHE A 93 -15.55 3.35 -7.36
CA PHE A 93 -14.37 4.14 -7.00
C PHE A 93 -14.71 5.17 -5.93
N ALA A 94 -15.82 5.89 -6.06
CA ALA A 94 -16.30 6.82 -5.05
C ALA A 94 -16.58 6.11 -3.71
N ALA A 95 -17.15 4.90 -3.73
CA ALA A 95 -17.43 4.12 -2.52
C ALA A 95 -16.16 3.74 -1.74
N VAL A 96 -15.02 3.50 -2.41
CA VAL A 96 -13.72 3.32 -1.75
C VAL A 96 -13.35 4.58 -0.95
N LYS A 97 -13.45 5.77 -1.57
CA LYS A 97 -13.16 7.05 -0.88
C LYS A 97 -14.08 7.28 0.31
N VAL A 98 -15.37 7.03 0.13
CA VAL A 98 -16.37 7.17 1.20
C VAL A 98 -16.01 6.25 2.37
N LYS A 99 -15.78 4.96 2.11
CA LYS A 99 -15.39 3.97 3.12
C LYS A 99 -14.14 4.41 3.88
N ASN A 100 -13.07 4.75 3.16
CA ASN A 100 -11.80 5.13 3.77
C ASN A 100 -11.92 6.43 4.58
N SER A 101 -12.67 7.43 4.08
CA SER A 101 -12.87 8.69 4.79
C SER A 101 -13.68 8.52 6.09
N LEU A 102 -14.69 7.63 6.08
CA LEU A 102 -15.50 7.35 7.26
C LEU A 102 -14.66 6.78 8.41
N ILE A 103 -13.79 5.81 8.11
CA ILE A 103 -12.95 5.20 9.14
C ILE A 103 -11.75 6.08 9.49
N GLY A 104 -11.13 6.74 8.51
CA GLY A 104 -10.00 7.65 8.71
C GLY A 104 -10.36 8.90 9.50
N SER A 105 -11.62 9.36 9.45
CA SER A 105 -12.09 10.47 10.30
C SER A 105 -11.93 10.19 11.79
N LYS A 106 -11.95 8.93 12.17
CA LYS A 106 -11.74 8.45 13.56
C LYS A 106 -10.26 8.22 13.91
N ASN A 107 -9.36 8.32 12.91
CA ASN A 107 -7.94 8.08 13.13
C ASN A 107 -7.24 9.39 13.55
N PRO A 108 -6.74 9.50 14.81
CA PRO A 108 -6.09 10.72 15.28
C PRO A 108 -4.79 11.05 14.53
N ARG A 109 -4.22 10.08 13.80
CA ARG A 109 -2.98 10.21 13.04
C ARG A 109 -3.22 10.59 11.58
N ALA A 110 -4.47 10.47 11.07
CA ALA A 110 -4.80 10.83 9.71
C ALA A 110 -4.71 12.35 9.49
N ARG A 111 -4.20 12.74 8.31
CA ARG A 111 -4.14 14.14 7.86
C ARG A 111 -5.54 14.68 7.54
N TYR A 112 -6.33 13.89 6.82
CA TYR A 112 -7.70 14.24 6.43
C TYR A 112 -8.68 13.48 7.28
N ARG A 113 -9.38 14.21 8.17
CA ARG A 113 -10.33 13.64 9.13
C ARG A 113 -11.77 14.06 8.84
N LYS A 114 -12.07 14.33 7.58
CA LYS A 114 -13.40 14.68 7.11
C LYS A 114 -14.01 13.48 6.40
N CYS A 115 -15.28 13.19 6.69
CA CYS A 115 -16.07 12.25 5.91
C CYS A 115 -16.49 12.91 4.59
N PHE A 116 -16.46 12.14 3.52
CA PHE A 116 -16.91 12.54 2.20
C PHE A 116 -18.08 11.66 1.75
N THR A 117 -18.94 12.22 0.90
CA THR A 117 -20.01 11.49 0.24
C THR A 117 -19.62 11.14 -1.21
N ALA A 118 -20.39 10.27 -1.85
CA ALA A 118 -20.16 9.96 -3.27
C ALA A 118 -20.37 11.20 -4.15
N GLU A 119 -21.28 12.10 -3.77
CA GLU A 119 -21.54 13.37 -4.46
C GLU A 119 -20.34 14.32 -4.31
N ASP A 120 -19.67 14.37 -3.13
CA ASP A 120 -18.43 15.15 -2.95
C ASP A 120 -17.34 14.66 -3.90
N VAL A 121 -17.19 13.34 -4.05
CA VAL A 121 -16.23 12.74 -4.98
C VAL A 121 -16.57 13.10 -6.42
N ALA A 122 -17.83 12.91 -6.82
CA ALA A 122 -18.32 13.20 -8.16
C ALA A 122 -18.23 14.68 -8.53
N ALA A 123 -18.34 15.59 -7.56
CA ALA A 123 -18.22 17.04 -7.76
C ALA A 123 -16.77 17.52 -7.80
N SER A 124 -15.78 16.67 -7.41
CA SER A 124 -14.37 17.06 -7.40
C SER A 124 -13.81 17.18 -8.84
N ALA A 125 -12.75 17.98 -8.99
CA ALA A 125 -12.14 18.23 -10.30
C ALA A 125 -11.65 16.94 -10.96
N MET A 126 -11.85 16.82 -12.27
CA MET A 126 -11.25 15.77 -13.08
C MET A 126 -9.72 15.98 -13.14
N VAL A 127 -8.96 14.93 -12.86
CA VAL A 127 -7.49 14.96 -12.89
C VAL A 127 -6.96 14.17 -14.09
N ALA A 128 -7.39 12.93 -14.22
CA ALA A 128 -7.07 12.06 -15.34
C ALA A 128 -8.27 11.13 -15.54
N ASP A 129 -9.00 11.29 -16.64
CA ASP A 129 -10.23 10.53 -16.87
C ASP A 129 -10.00 9.01 -16.79
N PRO A 130 -10.76 8.26 -15.96
CA PRO A 130 -12.01 8.63 -15.28
C PRO A 130 -11.82 9.18 -13.85
N LEU A 131 -10.59 9.29 -13.33
CA LEU A 131 -10.31 9.64 -11.94
C LEU A 131 -10.38 11.14 -11.67
N ARG A 132 -11.02 11.46 -10.57
CA ARG A 132 -11.17 12.81 -10.03
C ARG A 132 -10.18 13.04 -8.88
N LEU A 133 -10.09 14.28 -8.43
CA LEU A 133 -9.16 14.69 -7.37
C LEU A 133 -9.33 13.85 -6.08
N MET A 134 -10.55 13.52 -5.72
CA MET A 134 -10.80 12.73 -4.51
C MET A 134 -10.60 11.22 -4.70
N ASP A 135 -10.45 10.74 -5.92
CA ASP A 135 -10.07 9.35 -6.21
C ASP A 135 -8.57 9.10 -6.05
N ILE A 136 -7.78 10.15 -5.94
CA ILE A 136 -6.31 10.09 -5.91
C ILE A 136 -5.81 10.55 -4.54
N CYS A 137 -4.82 9.86 -3.99
CA CYS A 137 -4.19 10.28 -2.75
C CYS A 137 -3.48 11.64 -2.90
N ALA A 138 -3.47 12.42 -1.85
CA ALA A 138 -2.65 13.63 -1.80
C ALA A 138 -1.21 13.27 -1.41
N THR A 139 -0.26 14.13 -1.78
CA THR A 139 1.09 14.11 -1.20
C THR A 139 1.06 14.67 0.22
N SER A 140 1.92 14.19 1.11
CA SER A 140 1.93 14.56 2.52
C SER A 140 3.35 14.53 3.08
N ASP A 141 3.61 15.41 4.04
CA ASP A 141 4.71 15.19 4.98
C ASP A 141 4.29 14.10 5.97
N GLY A 142 5.23 13.28 6.39
CA GLY A 142 4.93 12.24 7.35
C GLY A 142 6.13 11.43 7.79
N GLY A 143 5.94 10.67 8.87
CA GLY A 143 6.94 9.76 9.38
C GLY A 143 6.33 8.58 10.11
N ALA A 144 7.03 7.45 10.06
CA ALA A 144 6.71 6.25 10.80
C ALA A 144 7.97 5.59 11.32
N ALA A 145 7.87 4.94 12.46
CA ALA A 145 8.99 4.21 13.05
C ALA A 145 8.51 2.92 13.72
N LEU A 146 9.33 1.89 13.63
CA LEU A 146 9.14 0.60 14.27
C LEU A 146 10.40 0.22 15.05
N ILE A 147 10.21 -0.39 16.22
CA ILE A 147 11.27 -1.03 16.98
C ILE A 147 11.09 -2.54 16.82
N LEU A 148 12.11 -3.21 16.29
CA LEU A 148 12.18 -4.65 16.17
C LEU A 148 13.15 -5.19 17.22
N CYS A 149 12.86 -6.38 17.70
CA CYS A 149 13.82 -7.10 18.53
C CYS A 149 13.76 -8.61 18.28
N SER A 150 14.81 -9.31 18.71
CA SER A 150 14.82 -10.77 18.74
C SER A 150 13.73 -11.31 19.69
N ALA A 151 13.21 -12.51 19.42
CA ALA A 151 12.23 -13.14 20.30
C ALA A 151 12.81 -13.40 21.71
N GLU A 152 14.11 -13.62 21.81
CA GLU A 152 14.81 -13.78 23.09
C GLU A 152 14.81 -12.47 23.88
N TYR A 153 15.17 -11.37 23.21
CA TYR A 153 15.14 -10.05 23.83
C TYR A 153 13.70 -9.67 24.27
N ALA A 154 12.70 -9.94 23.43
CA ALA A 154 11.30 -9.69 23.74
C ALA A 154 10.87 -10.44 25.04
N ARG A 155 11.21 -11.72 25.16
CA ARG A 155 10.96 -12.50 26.38
C ARG A 155 11.65 -11.88 27.60
N ARG A 156 12.92 -11.48 27.46
CA ARG A 156 13.70 -10.87 28.55
C ARG A 156 13.08 -9.59 29.09
N ILE A 157 12.45 -8.79 28.24
CA ILE A 157 11.79 -7.53 28.62
C ILE A 157 10.28 -7.69 28.91
N GLY A 158 9.77 -8.92 28.99
CA GLY A 158 8.34 -9.18 29.29
C GLY A 158 7.40 -8.85 28.14
N LYS A 159 7.84 -8.91 26.89
CA LYS A 159 7.06 -8.63 25.66
C LYS A 159 6.94 -9.85 24.75
N ALA A 160 6.85 -11.04 25.32
CA ALA A 160 6.75 -12.28 24.55
C ALA A 160 5.47 -12.39 23.70
N ASP A 161 4.44 -11.63 24.05
CA ASP A 161 3.15 -11.56 23.37
C ASP A 161 3.08 -10.48 22.27
N ALA A 162 4.18 -9.77 22.03
CA ALA A 162 4.23 -8.75 20.97
C ALA A 162 3.95 -9.36 19.58
N PRO A 163 3.24 -8.63 18.70
CA PRO A 163 3.07 -9.05 17.32
C PRO A 163 4.41 -9.34 16.64
N ARG A 164 4.45 -10.37 15.80
CA ARG A 164 5.66 -10.86 15.15
C ARG A 164 5.58 -10.67 13.64
N ILE A 165 6.71 -10.30 13.04
CA ILE A 165 6.86 -10.32 11.60
C ILE A 165 6.93 -11.79 11.16
N ALA A 166 5.88 -12.27 10.51
CA ALA A 166 5.81 -13.63 10.00
C ALA A 166 6.49 -13.74 8.63
N ALA A 167 6.33 -12.71 7.78
CA ALA A 167 6.96 -12.65 6.47
C ALA A 167 7.26 -11.22 6.03
N ILE A 168 8.25 -11.07 5.17
CA ILE A 168 8.50 -9.87 4.38
C ILE A 168 8.87 -10.30 2.96
N SER A 169 7.95 -10.14 2.02
CA SER A 169 8.21 -10.34 0.60
C SER A 169 8.57 -9.01 -0.05
N THR A 170 9.66 -9.01 -0.80
CA THR A 170 10.05 -7.89 -1.66
C THR A 170 10.33 -8.44 -3.05
N VAL A 171 9.77 -7.81 -4.08
CA VAL A 171 9.94 -8.23 -5.47
C VAL A 171 10.17 -7.04 -6.38
N THR A 172 10.77 -7.31 -7.54
CA THR A 172 10.91 -6.37 -8.65
C THR A 172 10.33 -7.01 -9.90
N PRO A 173 9.93 -6.24 -10.92
CA PRO A 173 9.55 -6.79 -12.22
C PRO A 173 10.69 -7.61 -12.82
N SER A 174 10.36 -8.66 -13.56
CA SER A 174 11.32 -9.39 -14.37
C SER A 174 11.70 -8.58 -15.62
N PHE A 175 12.87 -8.84 -16.15
CA PHE A 175 13.34 -8.21 -17.39
C PHE A 175 12.31 -8.36 -18.50
N ALA A 176 12.22 -7.34 -19.35
CA ALA A 176 11.26 -6.99 -20.38
C ALA A 176 9.95 -6.39 -19.87
N SER A 177 9.61 -6.52 -18.58
CA SER A 177 8.50 -5.74 -18.00
C SER A 177 8.93 -4.28 -17.80
N ALA A 178 8.00 -3.36 -17.99
CA ALA A 178 8.26 -1.95 -17.78
C ALA A 178 8.63 -1.67 -16.30
N VAL A 179 9.51 -0.70 -16.09
CA VAL A 179 9.87 -0.21 -14.74
C VAL A 179 8.64 0.24 -13.96
N VAL A 180 7.65 0.78 -14.66
CA VAL A 180 6.30 1.03 -14.15
C VAL A 180 5.40 0.02 -14.85
N GLU A 181 4.80 -0.87 -14.09
CA GLU A 181 3.86 -1.84 -14.63
C GLU A 181 2.62 -1.09 -15.12
N MET A 182 2.42 -1.14 -16.41
CA MET A 182 1.19 -0.64 -16.99
C MET A 182 0.14 -1.73 -16.93
N PRO A 183 -1.13 -1.40 -16.65
CA PRO A 183 -2.19 -2.38 -16.81
C PRO A 183 -2.19 -2.87 -18.25
N ASP A 184 -2.42 -4.16 -18.41
CA ASP A 184 -2.55 -4.73 -19.74
C ASP A 184 -3.81 -4.16 -20.41
N ILE A 185 -3.60 -3.18 -21.26
CA ILE A 185 -4.59 -2.58 -22.16
C ILE A 185 -4.41 -3.11 -23.57
N ALA A 186 -3.68 -4.23 -23.69
CA ALA A 186 -3.31 -4.77 -24.97
C ALA A 186 -4.52 -5.07 -25.82
N THR A 187 -4.39 -4.64 -27.04
CA THR A 187 -5.24 -5.04 -28.14
C THR A 187 -5.14 -6.56 -28.38
N ASP A 188 -6.05 -7.11 -29.14
CA ASP A 188 -6.10 -8.53 -29.50
C ASP A 188 -4.75 -9.14 -29.92
N SER A 189 -3.81 -8.34 -30.40
CA SER A 189 -2.47 -8.79 -30.79
C SER A 189 -1.58 -9.22 -29.63
N ALA A 190 -1.70 -8.62 -28.45
CA ALA A 190 -0.96 -9.04 -27.26
C ALA A 190 -1.60 -10.29 -26.61
N ALA A 191 -2.93 -10.36 -26.62
CA ALA A 191 -3.66 -11.55 -26.20
C ALA A 191 -3.32 -12.75 -27.12
N ALA A 192 -3.14 -12.51 -28.42
CA ALA A 192 -2.72 -13.52 -29.39
C ALA A 192 -1.28 -14.01 -29.18
N ALA A 193 -0.42 -13.23 -28.54
CA ALA A 193 0.95 -13.64 -28.24
C ALA A 193 1.05 -14.65 -27.10
N GLY A 194 -0.05 -14.95 -26.40
CA GLY A 194 -0.10 -15.97 -25.34
C GLY A 194 0.79 -15.65 -24.13
N ILE A 195 1.22 -14.41 -23.99
CA ILE A 195 2.02 -13.97 -22.86
C ILE A 195 1.03 -13.59 -21.74
N GLU A 196 0.75 -14.51 -20.85
CA GLU A 196 0.23 -14.15 -19.54
C GLU A 196 1.28 -13.26 -18.86
N ALA A 197 1.05 -11.96 -18.89
CA ALA A 197 1.83 -11.03 -18.08
C ALA A 197 1.50 -11.31 -16.61
N HIS A 198 2.30 -12.14 -15.97
CA HIS A 198 2.24 -12.28 -14.53
C HIS A 198 2.75 -10.97 -13.91
N SER A 199 1.82 -10.16 -13.44
CA SER A 199 2.16 -8.98 -12.65
C SER A 199 3.11 -9.37 -11.52
N PHE A 200 4.23 -8.63 -11.35
CA PHE A 200 5.11 -8.82 -10.19
C PHE A 200 4.33 -8.63 -8.88
N ARG A 201 3.24 -7.86 -8.91
CA ARG A 201 2.33 -7.64 -7.78
C ARG A 201 1.68 -8.96 -7.33
N ALA A 202 1.31 -9.84 -8.25
CA ALA A 202 0.77 -11.16 -7.92
C ALA A 202 1.81 -12.08 -7.24
N ALA A 203 3.09 -11.89 -7.50
CA ALA A 203 4.16 -12.67 -6.85
C ALA A 203 4.42 -12.24 -5.39
N LEU A 204 4.03 -11.02 -5.01
CA LEU A 204 4.24 -10.49 -3.67
C LEU A 204 3.57 -11.32 -2.57
N PRO A 205 2.25 -11.53 -2.63
CA PRO A 205 1.54 -12.28 -1.58
C PRO A 205 1.93 -13.75 -1.57
N VAL A 206 2.19 -14.37 -2.73
CA VAL A 206 2.57 -15.78 -2.80
C VAL A 206 3.81 -16.03 -1.95
N LYS A 207 4.89 -15.26 -2.16
CA LYS A 207 6.11 -15.38 -1.35
C LYS A 207 5.87 -15.09 0.14
N ALA A 208 5.01 -14.09 0.45
CA ALA A 208 4.71 -13.75 1.83
C ALA A 208 3.90 -14.85 2.51
N TYR A 209 2.91 -15.43 1.84
CA TYR A 209 2.12 -16.54 2.36
C TYR A 209 2.97 -17.80 2.56
N GLU A 210 3.82 -18.15 1.59
CA GLU A 210 4.74 -19.27 1.71
C GLU A 210 5.69 -19.11 2.92
N GLU A 211 6.31 -17.94 3.09
CA GLU A 211 7.20 -17.67 4.22
C GLU A 211 6.47 -17.71 5.56
N ALA A 212 5.23 -17.17 5.61
CA ALA A 212 4.42 -17.14 6.81
C ALA A 212 3.74 -18.47 7.13
N GLY A 213 3.69 -19.41 6.17
CA GLY A 213 3.01 -20.70 6.28
C GLY A 213 1.50 -20.57 6.46
N ILE A 214 0.86 -19.67 5.68
CA ILE A 214 -0.60 -19.41 5.70
C ILE A 214 -1.13 -19.21 4.27
N GLY A 215 -2.47 -19.12 4.15
CA GLY A 215 -3.17 -18.71 2.94
C GLY A 215 -3.87 -17.36 3.10
N PRO A 216 -4.45 -16.82 2.02
CA PRO A 216 -5.24 -15.60 2.06
C PRO A 216 -6.47 -15.72 2.96
N GLU A 217 -6.99 -16.93 3.17
CA GLU A 217 -8.12 -17.23 4.05
C GLU A 217 -7.82 -17.03 5.55
N ASP A 218 -6.55 -16.98 5.92
CA ASP A 218 -6.10 -16.74 7.30
C ASP A 218 -5.94 -15.27 7.63
N VAL A 219 -6.11 -14.36 6.64
CA VAL A 219 -5.91 -12.92 6.81
C VAL A 219 -7.15 -12.27 7.40
N ASP A 220 -7.00 -11.58 8.54
CA ASP A 220 -8.08 -10.87 9.21
C ASP A 220 -8.23 -9.41 8.77
N LEU A 221 -7.17 -8.78 8.29
CA LEU A 221 -7.18 -7.40 7.80
C LEU A 221 -6.01 -7.12 6.86
N ALA A 222 -6.19 -6.12 6.00
CA ALA A 222 -5.16 -5.66 5.09
C ALA A 222 -4.99 -4.13 5.11
N GLU A 223 -3.75 -3.67 5.02
CA GLU A 223 -3.38 -2.29 4.69
C GLU A 223 -2.76 -2.28 3.30
N VAL A 224 -3.48 -1.74 2.33
CA VAL A 224 -3.06 -1.74 0.93
C VAL A 224 -2.72 -0.34 0.44
N TYR A 225 -1.94 -0.28 -0.63
CA TYR A 225 -1.40 0.96 -1.18
C TYR A 225 -2.39 1.63 -2.14
N ASP A 226 -3.36 2.32 -1.58
CA ASP A 226 -4.45 3.00 -2.28
C ASP A 226 -4.04 4.39 -2.81
N LEU A 227 -3.05 4.45 -3.73
CA LEU A 227 -2.70 5.68 -4.44
C LEU A 227 -3.88 6.26 -5.23
N SER A 228 -4.79 5.39 -5.66
CA SER A 228 -6.10 5.74 -6.14
C SER A 228 -7.14 4.73 -5.67
N THR A 229 -8.38 5.11 -5.74
CA THR A 229 -9.51 4.26 -5.37
C THR A 229 -9.57 2.97 -6.18
N ALA A 230 -9.25 3.03 -7.48
CA ALA A 230 -9.15 1.84 -8.34
C ALA A 230 -8.03 0.89 -7.92
N LEU A 231 -6.87 1.43 -7.49
CA LEU A 231 -5.75 0.61 -7.04
C LEU A 231 -6.03 -0.11 -5.72
N GLU A 232 -6.89 0.42 -4.84
CA GLU A 232 -7.32 -0.35 -3.66
C GLU A 232 -7.99 -1.65 -4.08
N LEU A 233 -8.89 -1.60 -5.07
CA LEU A 233 -9.59 -2.78 -5.58
C LEU A 233 -8.62 -3.77 -6.22
N ASP A 234 -7.65 -3.28 -7.00
CA ASP A 234 -6.62 -4.16 -7.57
C ASP A 234 -5.78 -4.86 -6.50
N TRP A 235 -5.35 -4.12 -5.46
CA TRP A 235 -4.56 -4.72 -4.39
C TRP A 235 -5.30 -5.77 -3.58
N ILE A 236 -6.61 -5.61 -3.35
CA ILE A 236 -7.45 -6.61 -2.70
C ILE A 236 -7.40 -7.94 -3.48
N GLU A 237 -7.46 -7.84 -4.81
CA GLU A 237 -7.39 -8.98 -5.71
C GLU A 237 -5.97 -9.53 -5.87
N ASP A 238 -4.96 -8.67 -5.95
CA ASP A 238 -3.56 -9.08 -6.00
C ASP A 238 -3.12 -9.81 -4.74
N LEU A 239 -3.62 -9.40 -3.57
CA LEU A 239 -3.44 -10.13 -2.30
C LEU A 239 -4.29 -11.41 -2.20
N GLN A 240 -5.05 -11.76 -3.23
CA GLN A 240 -5.95 -12.93 -3.28
C GLN A 240 -7.03 -12.94 -2.17
N LEU A 241 -7.34 -11.77 -1.61
CA LEU A 241 -8.39 -11.63 -0.59
C LEU A 241 -9.79 -11.75 -1.19
N THR A 242 -9.90 -11.50 -2.49
CA THR A 242 -11.10 -11.75 -3.30
C THR A 242 -10.70 -12.38 -4.63
N PRO A 243 -11.60 -13.09 -5.32
CA PRO A 243 -11.38 -13.47 -6.70
C PRO A 243 -11.13 -12.24 -7.60
N ARG A 244 -10.38 -12.44 -8.67
CA ARG A 244 -10.08 -11.38 -9.65
C ARG A 244 -11.38 -10.84 -10.26
N GLY A 245 -11.53 -9.49 -10.29
CA GLY A 245 -12.71 -8.79 -10.77
C GLY A 245 -13.86 -8.67 -9.77
N GLU A 246 -13.73 -9.22 -8.56
CA GLU A 246 -14.81 -9.25 -7.58
C GLU A 246 -14.69 -8.21 -6.45
N ALA A 247 -13.58 -7.49 -6.35
CA ALA A 247 -13.32 -6.58 -5.23
C ALA A 247 -14.40 -5.50 -5.07
N ALA A 248 -14.90 -4.92 -6.17
CA ALA A 248 -15.99 -3.96 -6.12
C ALA A 248 -17.30 -4.57 -5.59
N HIS A 249 -17.57 -5.85 -5.88
CA HIS A 249 -18.72 -6.54 -5.35
C HIS A 249 -18.62 -6.74 -3.83
N TYR A 250 -17.43 -7.12 -3.32
CA TYR A 250 -17.18 -7.20 -1.88
C TYR A 250 -17.30 -5.83 -1.19
N LEU A 251 -16.82 -4.76 -1.84
CA LEU A 251 -16.98 -3.39 -1.35
C LEU A 251 -18.46 -2.99 -1.21
N ARG A 252 -19.27 -3.24 -2.24
CA ARG A 252 -20.73 -2.92 -2.24
C ARG A 252 -21.47 -3.64 -1.11
N ARG A 253 -21.08 -4.85 -0.75
CA ARG A 253 -21.65 -5.61 0.37
C ARG A 253 -21.15 -5.16 1.74
N GLY A 254 -20.16 -4.26 1.79
CA GLY A 254 -19.54 -3.82 3.03
C GLY A 254 -18.50 -4.79 3.59
N ASP A 255 -18.12 -5.82 2.86
CA ASP A 255 -17.17 -6.85 3.31
C ASP A 255 -15.77 -6.28 3.58
N THR A 256 -15.39 -5.18 2.91
CA THR A 256 -14.08 -4.51 3.06
C THR A 256 -14.07 -3.41 4.12
N ALA A 257 -15.20 -3.11 4.74
CA ALA A 257 -15.29 -2.16 5.85
C ALA A 257 -14.85 -2.79 7.18
N VAL A 258 -14.53 -1.96 8.17
CA VAL A 258 -14.30 -2.44 9.54
C VAL A 258 -15.59 -3.08 10.05
N GLY A 259 -15.49 -4.33 10.50
CA GLY A 259 -16.64 -5.18 10.86
C GLY A 259 -17.16 -6.04 9.72
N GLY A 260 -16.66 -5.86 8.50
CA GLY A 260 -16.91 -6.75 7.36
C GLY A 260 -16.03 -8.00 7.39
N LYS A 261 -16.14 -8.80 6.32
CA LYS A 261 -15.45 -10.10 6.23
C LYS A 261 -13.94 -9.96 6.10
N ILE A 262 -13.48 -8.95 5.34
CA ILE A 262 -12.06 -8.70 5.02
C ILE A 262 -11.81 -7.19 5.12
N PRO A 263 -11.66 -6.62 6.32
CA PRO A 263 -11.39 -5.20 6.50
C PRO A 263 -10.11 -4.76 5.76
N VAL A 264 -10.26 -3.73 4.92
CA VAL A 264 -9.18 -3.16 4.13
C VAL A 264 -9.03 -1.68 4.48
N ASN A 265 -7.78 -1.27 4.72
CA ASN A 265 -7.42 0.08 5.11
C ASN A 265 -8.19 0.58 6.35
N PRO A 266 -8.21 -0.18 7.48
CA PRO A 266 -8.81 0.29 8.72
C PRO A 266 -8.13 1.55 9.28
N SER A 267 -6.96 1.93 8.78
CA SER A 267 -6.32 3.23 9.04
C SER A 267 -7.06 4.41 8.40
N GLY A 268 -7.78 4.16 7.30
CA GLY A 268 -8.31 5.13 6.36
C GLY A 268 -7.47 5.24 5.07
N GLY A 269 -6.38 4.48 4.98
CA GLY A 269 -5.50 4.41 3.81
C GLY A 269 -4.83 5.73 3.44
N LEU A 270 -4.17 5.77 2.29
CA LEU A 270 -3.58 6.98 1.73
C LEU A 270 -4.64 8.03 1.39
N ALA A 271 -5.87 7.59 1.13
CA ALA A 271 -7.02 8.47 0.96
C ALA A 271 -7.18 9.47 2.11
N CYS A 272 -6.73 9.11 3.33
CA CYS A 272 -6.80 9.94 4.54
C CYS A 272 -5.45 10.43 5.04
N PHE A 273 -4.38 9.67 4.83
CA PHE A 273 -3.03 10.07 5.23
C PHE A 273 -2.35 10.93 4.19
N GLY A 274 -2.63 10.71 2.92
CA GLY A 274 -1.75 11.16 1.84
C GLY A 274 -0.47 10.32 1.81
N GLU A 275 0.40 10.58 0.83
CA GLU A 275 1.63 9.85 0.66
C GLU A 275 2.85 10.63 1.18
N ALA A 276 3.54 10.04 2.15
CA ALA A 276 4.89 10.39 2.60
C ALA A 276 5.81 9.22 2.19
N VAL A 277 6.46 9.36 1.05
CA VAL A 277 7.05 8.28 0.23
C VAL A 277 7.75 7.16 1.03
N PRO A 278 8.82 7.38 1.81
CA PRO A 278 9.49 6.29 2.52
C PRO A 278 8.79 5.86 3.80
N ALA A 279 7.86 6.68 4.32
CA ALA A 279 7.17 6.40 5.58
C ALA A 279 5.98 5.45 5.42
N GLN A 280 5.36 5.44 4.24
CA GLN A 280 4.05 4.82 4.03
C GLN A 280 4.06 3.31 4.30
N ALA A 281 5.05 2.59 3.78
CA ALA A 281 5.15 1.15 4.01
C ALA A 281 5.32 0.78 5.49
N LEU A 282 6.01 1.63 6.28
CA LEU A 282 6.10 1.46 7.74
C LEU A 282 4.82 1.84 8.45
N ALA A 283 4.13 2.89 8.00
CA ALA A 283 2.86 3.32 8.59
C ALA A 283 1.79 2.22 8.46
N GLN A 284 1.74 1.52 7.32
CA GLN A 284 0.87 0.34 7.14
C GLN A 284 1.19 -0.75 8.17
N VAL A 285 2.45 -1.07 8.39
CA VAL A 285 2.86 -2.05 9.42
C VAL A 285 2.54 -1.56 10.82
N CYS A 286 2.71 -0.26 11.12
CA CYS A 286 2.31 0.31 12.40
C CYS A 286 0.81 0.11 12.67
N GLU A 287 -0.04 0.34 11.67
CA GLU A 287 -1.48 0.13 11.81
C GLU A 287 -1.78 -1.35 12.11
N LEU A 288 -1.19 -2.30 11.36
CA LEU A 288 -1.34 -3.72 11.66
C LEU A 288 -0.96 -4.05 13.11
N VAL A 289 0.18 -3.53 13.58
CA VAL A 289 0.64 -3.77 14.96
C VAL A 289 -0.36 -3.23 15.99
N TRP A 290 -0.92 -2.02 15.78
CA TRP A 290 -1.92 -1.45 16.68
C TRP A 290 -3.24 -2.24 16.66
N GLN A 291 -3.69 -2.67 15.48
CA GLN A 291 -4.87 -3.51 15.32
C GLN A 291 -4.70 -4.84 16.07
N LEU A 292 -3.58 -5.53 15.88
CA LEU A 292 -3.29 -6.79 16.54
C LEU A 292 -3.09 -6.65 18.06
N ARG A 293 -2.77 -5.47 18.56
CA ARG A 293 -2.70 -5.17 19.99
C ARG A 293 -4.04 -4.75 20.61
N GLY A 294 -5.06 -4.46 19.79
CA GLY A 294 -6.33 -3.94 20.26
C GLY A 294 -6.29 -2.45 20.64
N GLU A 295 -5.41 -1.67 20.01
CA GLU A 295 -5.12 -0.26 20.34
C GLU A 295 -5.83 0.74 19.42
N CYS A 296 -6.75 0.30 18.55
CA CYS A 296 -7.35 1.14 17.52
C CYS A 296 -8.71 1.75 17.85
N GLY A 297 -9.25 1.51 19.06
CA GLY A 297 -10.51 2.11 19.51
C GLY A 297 -11.66 1.84 18.54
N ASP A 298 -12.36 2.90 18.08
CA ASP A 298 -13.51 2.79 17.16
C ASP A 298 -13.17 2.26 15.76
N ARG A 299 -11.89 2.09 15.44
CA ARG A 299 -11.39 1.52 14.20
C ARG A 299 -10.95 0.08 14.35
N GLN A 300 -11.13 -0.50 15.55
CA GLN A 300 -10.62 -1.82 15.88
C GLN A 300 -11.28 -2.92 15.05
N VAL A 301 -10.48 -3.71 14.35
CA VAL A 301 -10.89 -4.98 13.77
C VAL A 301 -10.90 -6.02 14.90
N GLN A 302 -12.09 -6.43 15.29
CA GLN A 302 -12.25 -7.31 16.45
C GLN A 302 -11.69 -8.72 16.19
N GLY A 303 -10.90 -9.22 17.14
CA GLY A 303 -10.36 -10.57 17.08
C GLY A 303 -9.20 -10.78 16.09
N ALA A 304 -8.71 -9.71 15.45
CA ALA A 304 -7.63 -9.79 14.47
C ALA A 304 -6.35 -10.40 15.04
N ARG A 305 -5.78 -11.35 14.32
CA ARG A 305 -4.53 -12.06 14.65
C ARG A 305 -3.51 -12.04 13.53
N VAL A 306 -3.96 -11.86 12.29
CA VAL A 306 -3.12 -11.88 11.09
C VAL A 306 -3.46 -10.65 10.25
N GLY A 307 -2.45 -9.82 10.00
CA GLY A 307 -2.59 -8.69 9.08
C GLY A 307 -1.55 -8.74 7.98
N ILE A 308 -1.91 -8.25 6.80
CA ILE A 308 -1.04 -8.18 5.62
C ILE A 308 -0.98 -6.76 5.09
N THR A 309 0.20 -6.35 4.59
CA THR A 309 0.34 -5.11 3.82
C THR A 309 0.61 -5.40 2.35
N ALA A 310 0.22 -4.47 1.49
CA ALA A 310 0.75 -4.37 0.13
C ALA A 310 1.23 -2.95 -0.13
N ASN A 311 2.41 -2.82 -0.72
CA ASN A 311 3.01 -1.54 -1.07
C ASN A 311 3.82 -1.65 -2.35
N GLN A 312 3.89 -0.56 -3.10
CA GLN A 312 4.64 -0.48 -4.35
C GLN A 312 5.40 0.84 -4.42
N GLY A 313 6.72 0.75 -4.59
CA GLY A 313 7.54 1.89 -4.98
C GLY A 313 7.49 2.12 -6.48
N LEU A 314 7.62 3.37 -6.90
CA LEU A 314 7.93 3.69 -8.29
C LEU A 314 9.16 2.90 -8.74
N PHE A 315 9.26 2.59 -10.01
CA PHE A 315 10.32 1.76 -10.60
C PHE A 315 10.24 0.27 -10.24
N GLY A 316 9.03 -0.21 -9.89
CA GLY A 316 8.73 -1.62 -9.82
C GLY A 316 9.25 -2.35 -8.58
N HIS A 317 9.42 -1.66 -7.46
CA HIS A 317 9.65 -2.31 -6.18
C HIS A 317 8.30 -2.60 -5.52
N GLY A 318 8.00 -3.85 -5.29
CA GLY A 318 6.82 -4.23 -4.51
C GLY A 318 7.21 -4.82 -3.17
N SER A 319 6.36 -4.67 -2.16
CA SER A 319 6.53 -5.29 -0.86
C SER A 319 5.22 -5.71 -0.22
N SER A 320 5.27 -6.81 0.53
CA SER A 320 4.20 -7.29 1.39
C SER A 320 4.79 -7.75 2.71
N VAL A 321 4.15 -7.36 3.81
CA VAL A 321 4.56 -7.74 5.16
C VAL A 321 3.39 -8.42 5.85
N ILE A 322 3.63 -9.58 6.46
CA ILE A 322 2.64 -10.29 7.27
C ILE A 322 3.05 -10.21 8.73
N ILE A 323 2.13 -9.70 9.54
CA ILE A 323 2.26 -9.61 11.00
C ILE A 323 1.26 -10.56 11.64
N LYS A 324 1.72 -11.33 12.63
CA LYS A 324 0.89 -12.27 13.41
C LYS A 324 0.99 -11.99 14.91
N ARG A 325 -0.09 -12.30 15.62
CA ARG A 325 -0.13 -12.30 17.09
C ARG A 325 -0.49 -13.69 17.63
#